data_60e072bbc83d129f75328308bc273164
#
_entry.id   60e072bbc83d129f75328308bc273164
#
_cell.length_a   1.000
_cell.length_b   1.000
_cell.length_c   1.000
_cell.angle_alpha   90.00
_cell.angle_beta   90.00
_cell.angle_gamma   90.00
#
_symmetry.space_group_name_H-M   'P 1'
#
loop_
_entity.id
_entity.type
_entity.pdbx_description
1 polymer ?
#
loop_
_entity_poly.entity_id
_entity_poly.type
_entity_poly.pdbx_seq_one_letter_code
_entity_poly.pdbx_strand_id
1 'polypeptide(L)'
;MTNTGYDFADRAGLQAWLRAQSGDNSQRRQRLLRNLPRAVAAELTPRQREILELYIDRGRTMSQIAQQLRINKSTVSRSLRRTFQRLRRCLEYSL
;
A
#
# COMPACT_ATOMS: atom_id res chain seq x y z
N MET A 1 -4.73 20.74 2.45
CA MET A 1 -4.58 19.99 2.11
C MET A 1 -5.19 19.20 1.73
N THR A 2 -5.36 19.14 1.18
CA THR A 2 -5.92 18.52 0.73
C THR A 2 -5.96 17.28 0.76
N ASN A 3 -5.63 16.77 1.42
CA ASN A 3 -5.67 15.41 1.48
C ASN A 3 -7.01 14.89 1.62
N THR A 4 -7.39 14.09 0.75
CA THR A 4 -8.71 13.56 0.73
C THR A 4 -8.87 12.32 1.56
N GLY A 5 -7.91 12.00 2.35
CA GLY A 5 -7.94 10.78 3.12
C GLY A 5 -7.42 9.57 2.38
N TYR A 6 -6.98 9.75 1.15
CA TYR A 6 -6.43 8.65 0.36
C TYR A 6 -4.92 8.71 0.30
N ASP A 7 -4.32 9.20 1.35
CA ASP A 7 -2.88 9.12 1.50
C ASP A 7 -2.54 7.70 1.89
N PHE A 8 -1.94 6.97 0.97
CA PHE A 8 -1.57 5.59 1.21
C PHE A 8 -0.26 5.44 1.96
N ALA A 9 0.19 6.50 2.61
CA ALA A 9 1.39 6.40 3.40
C ALA A 9 1.19 5.53 4.64
N ASP A 10 -0.04 5.11 4.92
CA ASP A 10 -0.28 4.24 6.05
C ASP A 10 -1.41 3.25 5.75
N ARG A 11 -1.57 2.32 6.69
CA ARG A 11 -2.52 1.22 6.58
C ARG A 11 -3.96 1.72 6.54
N ALA A 12 -4.24 2.75 7.33
CA ALA A 12 -5.57 3.34 7.38
C ALA A 12 -5.93 3.98 6.05
N GLY A 13 -4.98 4.62 5.39
CA GLY A 13 -5.19 5.20 4.08
C GLY A 13 -5.53 4.16 3.03
N LEU A 14 -4.83 3.02 3.04
CA LEU A 14 -5.14 1.92 2.13
C LEU A 14 -6.53 1.37 2.38
N GLN A 15 -6.89 1.14 3.64
CA GLN A 15 -8.21 0.64 3.98
C GLN A 15 -9.31 1.62 3.57
N ALA A 16 -9.09 2.92 3.79
CA ALA A 16 -10.04 3.94 3.40
C ALA A 16 -10.21 3.97 1.89
N TRP A 17 -9.13 3.84 1.13
CA TRP A 17 -9.20 3.82 -0.32
C TRP A 17 -9.98 2.60 -0.82
N LEU A 18 -9.71 1.42 -0.26
CA LEU A 18 -10.43 0.20 -0.64
C LEU A 18 -11.93 0.34 -0.40
N ARG A 19 -12.31 0.92 0.74
CA ARG A 19 -13.73 1.15 1.04
C ARG A 19 -14.35 2.14 0.08
N ALA A 20 -13.64 3.22 -0.24
CA ALA A 20 -14.15 4.23 -1.16
C ALA A 20 -14.33 3.67 -2.56
N GLN A 21 -13.41 2.83 -3.02
CA GLN A 21 -13.51 2.22 -4.35
C GLN A 21 -14.65 1.22 -4.44
N SER A 22 -14.88 0.46 -3.37
CA SER A 22 -15.90 -0.56 -3.39
C SER A 22 -17.30 -0.01 -3.06
N GLY A 23 -17.36 1.11 -2.32
CA GLY A 23 -18.63 1.60 -1.82
C GLY A 23 -19.36 0.50 -1.08
N ASP A 24 -20.62 0.25 -1.47
CA ASP A 24 -21.40 -0.85 -0.89
C ASP A 24 -21.30 -2.14 -1.70
N ASN A 25 -20.45 -2.17 -2.72
CA ASN A 25 -20.34 -3.32 -3.59
C ASN A 25 -19.26 -4.28 -3.08
N SER A 26 -19.71 -5.33 -2.39
CA SER A 26 -18.79 -6.30 -1.82
C SER A 26 -18.05 -7.12 -2.87
N GLN A 27 -18.67 -7.34 -4.05
CA GLN A 27 -18.01 -8.06 -5.13
C GLN A 27 -16.79 -7.28 -5.67
N ARG A 28 -16.96 -5.98 -5.82
CA ARG A 28 -15.86 -5.12 -6.27
C ARG A 28 -14.72 -5.12 -5.25
N ARG A 29 -15.06 -5.05 -3.98
CA ARG A 29 -14.08 -5.11 -2.90
C ARG A 29 -13.32 -6.43 -2.90
N GLN A 30 -14.04 -7.55 -3.06
CA GLN A 30 -13.41 -8.86 -3.13
C GLN A 30 -12.48 -8.97 -4.32
N ARG A 31 -12.87 -8.40 -5.45
CA ARG A 31 -12.04 -8.39 -6.65
C ARG A 31 -10.74 -7.62 -6.42
N LEU A 32 -10.82 -6.46 -5.79
CA LEU A 32 -9.66 -5.67 -5.45
C LEU A 32 -8.72 -6.44 -4.52
N LEU A 33 -9.28 -7.04 -3.47
CA LEU A 33 -8.49 -7.81 -2.51
C LEU A 33 -7.86 -9.05 -3.15
N ARG A 34 -8.56 -9.68 -4.09
CA ARG A 34 -8.05 -10.84 -4.79
C ARG A 34 -6.88 -10.48 -5.70
N ASN A 35 -6.95 -9.31 -6.33
CA ASN A 35 -5.92 -8.85 -7.25
C ASN A 35 -4.69 -8.26 -6.55
N LEU A 36 -4.81 -7.93 -5.27
CA LEU A 36 -3.74 -7.27 -4.54
C LEU A 36 -2.44 -8.11 -4.49
N PRO A 37 -2.46 -9.42 -4.14
CA PRO A 37 -1.23 -10.20 -4.15
C PRO A 37 -0.58 -10.28 -5.52
N ARG A 38 -1.39 -10.34 -6.55
CA ARG A 38 -0.90 -10.39 -7.93
C ARG A 38 -0.22 -9.07 -8.31
N ALA A 39 -0.81 -7.95 -7.93
CA ALA A 39 -0.23 -6.63 -8.16
C ALA A 39 1.08 -6.48 -7.40
N VAL A 40 1.13 -6.93 -6.16
CA VAL A 40 2.35 -6.89 -5.35
C VAL A 40 3.46 -7.67 -6.05
N ALA A 41 3.16 -8.87 -6.52
CA ALA A 41 4.17 -9.71 -7.17
C ALA A 41 4.66 -9.12 -8.50
N ALA A 42 3.75 -8.51 -9.28
CA ALA A 42 4.07 -8.05 -10.62
C ALA A 42 4.66 -6.66 -10.67
N GLU A 43 4.23 -5.75 -9.78
CA GLU A 43 4.51 -4.33 -9.93
C GLU A 43 5.59 -3.80 -9.00
N LEU A 44 5.91 -4.53 -7.94
CA LEU A 44 6.83 -4.01 -6.93
C LEU A 44 8.22 -4.61 -7.06
N THR A 45 9.23 -3.79 -6.80
CA THR A 45 10.60 -4.29 -6.67
C THR A 45 10.72 -5.13 -5.41
N PRO A 46 11.75 -5.99 -5.30
CA PRO A 46 11.96 -6.77 -4.08
C PRO A 46 12.04 -5.91 -2.82
N ARG A 47 12.70 -4.75 -2.89
CA ARG A 47 12.82 -3.86 -1.74
C ARG A 47 11.45 -3.27 -1.37
N GLN A 48 10.67 -2.86 -2.36
CA GLN A 48 9.33 -2.34 -2.11
C GLN A 48 8.44 -3.39 -1.45
N ARG A 49 8.51 -4.64 -1.91
CA ARG A 49 7.76 -5.73 -1.31
C ARG A 49 8.19 -5.98 0.14
N GLU A 50 9.49 -5.94 0.39
CA GLU A 50 10.01 -6.13 1.74
C GLU A 50 9.49 -5.06 2.69
N ILE A 51 9.55 -3.80 2.30
CA ILE A 51 9.09 -2.69 3.14
C ILE A 51 7.57 -2.79 3.34
N LEU A 52 6.83 -3.10 2.29
CA LEU A 52 5.39 -3.24 2.38
C LEU A 52 5.00 -4.37 3.33
N GLU A 53 5.67 -5.50 3.24
CA GLU A 53 5.42 -6.64 4.10
C GLU A 53 5.68 -6.31 5.56
N LEU A 54 6.79 -5.64 5.85
CA LEU A 54 7.09 -5.24 7.21
C LEU A 54 6.04 -4.28 7.76
N TYR A 55 5.55 -3.38 6.92
CA TYR A 55 4.59 -2.38 7.33
C TYR A 55 3.19 -2.96 7.53
N ILE A 56 2.71 -3.74 6.57
CA ILE A 56 1.34 -4.26 6.58
C ILE A 56 1.23 -5.57 7.36
N ASP A 57 2.06 -6.55 7.01
CA ASP A 57 1.93 -7.90 7.58
C ASP A 57 2.51 -8.00 8.97
N ARG A 58 3.63 -7.33 9.20
CA ARG A 58 4.32 -7.39 10.49
C ARG A 58 3.94 -6.25 11.42
N GLY A 59 3.21 -5.25 10.93
CA GLY A 59 2.76 -4.14 11.75
C GLY A 59 3.88 -3.22 12.25
N ARG A 60 5.02 -3.18 11.58
CA ARG A 60 6.14 -2.33 11.99
C ARG A 60 5.87 -0.87 11.66
N THR A 61 6.37 0.02 12.49
CA THR A 61 6.32 1.45 12.20
C THR A 61 7.40 1.78 11.17
N MET A 62 7.26 2.96 10.54
CA MET A 62 8.28 3.42 9.60
C MET A 62 9.65 3.54 10.26
N SER A 63 9.67 4.00 11.52
CA SER A 63 10.93 4.10 12.28
C SER A 63 11.55 2.73 12.51
N GLN A 64 10.76 1.75 12.86
CA GLN A 64 11.23 0.39 13.07
C GLN A 64 11.78 -0.23 11.79
N ILE A 65 11.09 0.00 10.67
CA ILE A 65 11.55 -0.48 9.36
C ILE A 65 12.87 0.18 8.99
N ALA A 66 12.98 1.49 9.20
CA ALA A 66 14.21 2.22 8.92
C ALA A 66 15.38 1.67 9.70
N GLN A 67 15.17 1.40 10.99
CA GLN A 67 16.22 0.81 11.84
C GLN A 67 16.58 -0.59 11.36
N GLN A 68 15.59 -1.41 11.07
CA GLN A 68 15.81 -2.79 10.66
C GLN A 68 16.60 -2.88 9.35
N LEU A 69 16.28 -2.02 8.40
CA LEU A 69 16.90 -2.03 7.08
C LEU A 69 18.08 -1.08 6.99
N ARG A 70 18.37 -0.33 8.05
CA ARG A 70 19.48 0.62 8.11
C ARG A 70 19.38 1.68 7.02
N ILE A 71 18.20 2.24 6.89
CA ILE A 71 17.92 3.34 5.95
C ILE A 71 17.21 4.45 6.70
N ASN A 72 17.09 5.62 6.07
CA ASN A 72 16.39 6.75 6.68
C ASN A 72 14.90 6.52 6.72
N LYS A 73 14.25 7.06 7.75
CA LYS A 73 12.79 7.01 7.83
C LYS A 73 12.13 7.65 6.63
N SER A 74 12.70 8.75 6.13
CA SER A 74 12.18 9.41 4.94
C SER A 74 12.25 8.51 3.71
N THR A 75 13.26 7.66 3.63
CA THR A 75 13.37 6.68 2.54
C THR A 75 12.25 5.65 2.64
N VAL A 76 11.94 5.17 3.84
CA VAL A 76 10.82 4.26 4.06
C VAL A 76 9.51 4.91 3.64
N SER A 77 9.29 6.15 4.08
CA SER A 77 8.07 6.90 3.76
C SER A 77 7.89 7.06 2.25
N ARG A 78 8.96 7.47 1.56
CA ARG A 78 8.89 7.64 0.10
C ARG A 78 8.66 6.32 -0.61
N SER A 79 9.31 5.25 -0.14
CA SER A 79 9.13 3.93 -0.72
C SER A 79 7.68 3.47 -0.59
N LEU A 80 7.10 3.62 0.60
CA LEU A 80 5.71 3.23 0.82
C LEU A 80 4.76 4.06 -0.05
N ARG A 81 5.01 5.35 -0.16
CA ARG A 81 4.17 6.21 -1.01
C ARG A 81 4.20 5.75 -2.46
N ARG A 82 5.38 5.50 -3.01
CA ARG A 82 5.51 5.01 -4.38
C ARG A 82 4.87 3.65 -4.55
N THR A 83 5.05 2.77 -3.56
CA THR A 83 4.45 1.44 -3.57
C THR A 83 2.94 1.51 -3.64
N PHE A 84 2.33 2.31 -2.78
CA PHE A 84 0.87 2.44 -2.76
C PHE A 84 0.33 3.11 -4.01
N GLN A 85 1.05 4.09 -4.55
CA GLN A 85 0.65 4.71 -5.81
C GLN A 85 0.66 3.70 -6.95
N ARG A 86 1.67 2.86 -7.00
CA ARG A 86 1.78 1.82 -8.01
C ARG A 86 0.67 0.78 -7.89
N LEU A 87 0.42 0.32 -6.66
CA LEU A 87 -0.64 -0.63 -6.40
C LEU A 87 -2.00 -0.05 -6.76
N ARG A 88 -2.24 1.18 -6.37
CA ARG A 88 -3.48 1.87 -6.71
C ARG A 88 -3.70 1.90 -8.22
N ARG A 89 -2.69 2.30 -8.96
CA ARG A 89 -2.80 2.37 -10.43
C ARG A 89 -3.09 1.01 -11.02
N CYS A 90 -2.36 -0.01 -10.56
CA CYS A 90 -2.55 -1.37 -11.06
C CYS A 90 -3.95 -1.88 -10.75
N LEU A 91 -4.44 -1.66 -9.53
CA LEU A 91 -5.75 -2.11 -9.12
C LEU A 91 -6.87 -1.37 -9.85
N GLU A 92 -6.68 -0.10 -10.15
CA GLU A 92 -7.66 0.66 -10.93
C GLU A 92 -7.82 0.07 -12.34
N TYR A 93 -6.72 -0.37 -12.93
CA TYR A 93 -6.77 -0.98 -14.26
C TYR A 93 -7.42 -2.36 -14.24
N SER A 94 -7.41 -3.05 -13.10
CA SER A 94 -8.01 -4.38 -13.04
C SER A 94 -9.49 -4.36 -12.73
N LEU A 95 -10.06 -3.20 -12.55
CA LEU A 95 -11.50 -3.05 -12.41
C LEU A 95 -12.15 -2.79 -13.75
#